data_a8509db15ba0744c0a542cdfa380892e
#
_entry.id   a8509db15ba0744c0a542cdfa380892e
#
_cell.length_a   1.000
_cell.length_b   1.000
_cell.length_c   1.000
_cell.angle_alpha   90.00
_cell.angle_beta   90.00
_cell.angle_gamma   90.00
#
_symmetry.space_group_name_H-M   'P 1'
#
loop_
_entity.id
_entity.type
_entity.pdbx_description
1 polymer ?
#
loop_
_entity_poly.entity_id
_entity_poly.type
_entity_poly.pdbx_seq_one_letter_code
_entity_poly.pdbx_strand_id
1 'polypeptide(L)'
;VTTPTIRPASVTFAAGADVLAIMVFAAIGRSSHAEVVDGLGVLTTAAPFLLGLVVGWLVVRAWRAPLRLPVAVAVWVVVTAIGLGVRAAFTHRLPLTFVVVAAGSLALLLLGWRAVARRILAS
;
A
#
# COMPACT_ATOMS: atom_id res chain seq x y z
N VAL A 1 -10.61 31.35 -8.30
CA VAL A 1 -10.56 29.93 -8.03
C VAL A 1 -9.50 29.66 -7.00
N THR A 2 -9.90 29.10 -5.89
CA THR A 2 -8.96 28.76 -4.83
C THR A 2 -8.30 27.42 -5.11
N THR A 3 -6.98 27.41 -5.05
CA THR A 3 -6.25 26.17 -5.11
C THR A 3 -6.60 25.32 -3.88
N PRO A 4 -6.94 24.04 -4.04
CA PRO A 4 -7.24 23.21 -2.88
C PRO A 4 -6.04 23.19 -1.93
N THR A 5 -6.29 23.54 -0.68
CA THR A 5 -5.26 23.48 0.33
C THR A 5 -5.17 22.04 0.85
N ILE A 6 -3.97 21.47 0.79
CA ILE A 6 -3.74 20.14 1.35
C ILE A 6 -3.72 20.28 2.87
N ARG A 7 -4.67 19.62 3.51
CA ARG A 7 -4.74 19.62 4.96
C ARG A 7 -3.77 18.60 5.53
N PRO A 8 -2.94 18.98 6.53
CA PRO A 8 -2.05 18.00 7.15
C PRO A 8 -2.77 16.75 7.67
N ALA A 9 -4.00 16.94 8.19
CA ALA A 9 -4.82 15.81 8.66
C ALA A 9 -5.13 14.82 7.53
N SER A 10 -5.38 15.31 6.30
CA SER A 10 -5.65 14.44 5.15
C SER A 10 -4.40 13.64 4.75
N VAL A 11 -3.24 14.26 4.82
CA VAL A 11 -1.97 13.58 4.54
C VAL A 11 -1.70 12.50 5.58
N THR A 12 -1.86 12.83 6.86
CA THR A 12 -1.68 11.87 7.95
C THR A 12 -2.66 10.70 7.84
N PHE A 13 -3.93 11.01 7.56
CA PHE A 13 -4.94 9.97 7.37
C PHE A 13 -4.58 9.05 6.21
N ALA A 14 -4.17 9.62 5.07
CA ALA A 14 -3.83 8.84 3.88
C ALA A 14 -2.60 7.96 4.13
N ALA A 15 -1.56 8.51 4.77
CA ALA A 15 -0.37 7.74 5.11
C ALA A 15 -0.73 6.59 6.05
N GLY A 16 -1.53 6.86 7.07
CA GLY A 16 -1.99 5.84 8.02
C GLY A 16 -2.84 4.78 7.34
N ALA A 17 -3.72 5.17 6.43
CA ALA A 17 -4.56 4.23 5.69
C ALA A 17 -3.72 3.33 4.78
N ASP A 18 -2.69 3.87 4.12
CA ASP A 18 -1.79 3.09 3.29
C ASP A 18 -0.99 2.09 4.14
N VAL A 19 -0.49 2.52 5.30
CA VAL A 19 0.23 1.62 6.22
C VAL A 19 -0.71 0.51 6.69
N LEU A 20 -1.92 0.85 7.10
CA LEU A 20 -2.90 -0.13 7.54
C LEU A 20 -3.25 -1.11 6.43
N ALA A 21 -3.41 -0.63 5.21
CA ALA A 21 -3.69 -1.48 4.05
C ALA A 21 -2.58 -2.53 3.87
N ILE A 22 -1.32 -2.13 3.99
CA ILE A 22 -0.19 -3.04 3.85
C ILE A 22 -0.14 -4.03 5.01
N MET A 23 -0.43 -3.59 6.24
CA MET A 23 -0.48 -4.47 7.40
C MET A 23 -1.59 -5.51 7.26
N VAL A 24 -2.77 -5.11 6.79
CA VAL A 24 -3.88 -6.03 6.51
C VAL A 24 -3.49 -7.04 5.43
N PHE A 25 -2.88 -6.56 4.36
CA PHE A 25 -2.38 -7.44 3.29
C PHE A 25 -1.42 -8.49 3.85
N ALA A 26 -0.46 -8.07 4.68
CA ALA A 26 0.53 -8.98 5.26
C ALA A 26 -0.13 -10.00 6.21
N ALA A 27 -1.09 -9.57 7.02
CA ALA A 27 -1.79 -10.45 7.95
C ALA A 27 -2.63 -11.50 7.19
N ILE A 28 -3.35 -11.08 6.17
CA ILE A 28 -4.15 -11.98 5.34
C ILE A 28 -3.22 -12.97 4.61
N GLY A 29 -2.10 -12.48 4.08
CA GLY A 29 -1.14 -13.32 3.39
C GLY A 29 -0.59 -14.43 4.29
N ARG A 30 -0.20 -14.08 5.52
CA ARG A 30 0.29 -15.06 6.48
C ARG A 30 -0.79 -16.08 6.86
N SER A 31 -2.00 -15.61 7.11
CA SER A 31 -3.13 -16.48 7.43
C SER A 31 -3.41 -17.47 6.29
N SER A 32 -3.37 -16.99 5.05
CA SER A 32 -3.64 -17.83 3.87
C SER A 32 -2.60 -18.92 3.66
N HIS A 33 -1.37 -18.71 4.12
CA HIS A 33 -0.28 -19.67 3.99
C HIS A 33 -0.03 -20.46 5.27
N ALA A 34 -0.98 -20.46 6.21
CA ALA A 34 -0.90 -21.15 7.48
C ALA A 34 0.33 -20.73 8.31
N GLU A 35 0.81 -19.51 8.13
CA GLU A 35 1.89 -18.95 8.91
C GLU A 35 1.33 -18.31 10.19
N VAL A 36 2.16 -18.21 11.21
CA VAL A 36 1.77 -17.59 12.47
C VAL A 36 1.42 -16.12 12.25
N VAL A 37 0.23 -15.70 12.69
CA VAL A 37 -0.20 -14.31 12.61
C VAL A 37 0.04 -13.65 13.97
N ASP A 38 1.26 -13.12 14.13
CA ASP A 38 1.63 -12.32 15.30
C ASP A 38 2.20 -10.98 14.83
N GLY A 39 2.41 -10.05 15.77
CA GLY A 39 2.85 -8.71 15.43
C GLY A 39 4.19 -8.69 14.72
N LEU A 40 5.15 -9.49 15.18
CA LEU A 40 6.47 -9.53 14.57
C LEU A 40 6.45 -10.17 13.18
N GLY A 41 5.72 -11.27 13.02
CA GLY A 41 5.58 -11.94 11.72
C GLY A 41 4.90 -11.06 10.69
N VAL A 42 3.81 -10.41 11.07
CA VAL A 42 3.11 -9.47 10.19
C VAL A 42 4.02 -8.32 9.78
N LEU A 43 4.74 -7.74 10.73
CA LEU A 43 5.66 -6.64 10.45
C LEU A 43 6.78 -7.08 9.51
N THR A 44 7.35 -8.26 9.73
CA THR A 44 8.41 -8.81 8.88
C THR A 44 7.92 -9.01 7.44
N THR A 45 6.72 -9.54 7.27
CA THR A 45 6.12 -9.73 5.95
C THR A 45 5.79 -8.38 5.29
N ALA A 46 5.32 -7.41 6.06
CA ALA A 46 4.96 -6.09 5.56
C ALA A 46 6.17 -5.23 5.22
N ALA A 47 7.32 -5.45 5.85
CA ALA A 47 8.47 -4.55 5.77
C ALA A 47 8.91 -4.22 4.34
N PRO A 48 9.05 -5.18 3.39
CA PRO A 48 9.42 -4.84 2.02
C PRO A 48 8.40 -3.91 1.34
N PHE A 49 7.13 -4.13 1.63
CA PHE A 49 6.05 -3.34 1.05
C PHE A 49 5.95 -1.96 1.70
N LEU A 50 6.25 -1.87 3.01
CA LEU A 50 6.33 -0.58 3.70
C LEU A 50 7.50 0.25 3.15
N LEU A 51 8.62 -0.38 2.84
CA LEU A 51 9.72 0.30 2.17
C LEU A 51 9.26 0.84 0.81
N GLY A 52 8.55 0.02 0.05
CA GLY A 52 7.95 0.43 -1.22
C GLY A 52 7.00 1.61 -1.05
N LEU A 53 6.23 1.63 0.03
CA LEU A 53 5.31 2.72 0.32
C LEU A 53 6.06 4.04 0.55
N VAL A 54 7.11 4.01 1.34
CA VAL A 54 7.94 5.21 1.59
C VAL A 54 8.51 5.72 0.27
N VAL A 55 9.10 4.85 -0.52
CA VAL A 55 9.68 5.22 -1.81
C VAL A 55 8.59 5.76 -2.75
N GLY A 56 7.44 5.09 -2.83
CA GLY A 56 6.34 5.51 -3.69
C GLY A 56 5.82 6.90 -3.31
N TRP A 57 5.63 7.14 -2.03
CA TRP A 57 5.18 8.45 -1.56
C TRP A 57 6.18 9.54 -1.89
N LEU A 58 7.48 9.26 -1.77
CA LEU A 58 8.52 10.23 -2.08
C LEU A 58 8.61 10.50 -3.59
N VAL A 59 8.55 9.44 -4.39
CA VAL A 59 8.71 9.56 -5.85
C VAL A 59 7.56 10.36 -6.47
N VAL A 60 6.33 10.09 -6.06
CA VAL A 60 5.16 10.76 -6.64
C VAL A 60 4.70 11.95 -5.83
N ARG A 61 5.38 12.26 -4.73
CA ARG A 61 5.00 13.35 -3.82
C ARG A 61 3.53 13.23 -3.41
N ALA A 62 3.19 12.07 -2.87
CA ALA A 62 1.81 11.72 -2.57
C ALA A 62 1.13 12.69 -1.60
N TRP A 63 1.93 13.37 -0.75
CA TRP A 63 1.40 14.36 0.20
C TRP A 63 0.72 15.55 -0.49
N ARG A 64 1.02 15.78 -1.78
CA ARG A 64 0.40 16.88 -2.53
C ARG A 64 -1.04 16.60 -2.91
N ALA A 65 -1.37 15.34 -3.20
CA ALA A 65 -2.71 14.96 -3.60
C ALA A 65 -2.94 13.48 -3.31
N PRO A 66 -3.03 13.09 -2.01
CA PRO A 66 -3.01 11.66 -1.66
C PRO A 66 -4.23 10.88 -2.13
N LEU A 67 -5.34 11.55 -2.44
CA LEU A 67 -6.57 10.88 -2.87
C LEU A 67 -6.74 10.82 -4.38
N ARG A 68 -5.84 11.43 -5.16
CA ARG A 68 -5.96 11.41 -6.62
C ARG A 68 -5.68 10.02 -7.16
N LEU A 69 -6.49 9.58 -8.12
CA LEU A 69 -6.35 8.25 -8.70
C LEU A 69 -4.98 8.01 -9.36
N PRO A 70 -4.43 8.96 -10.15
CA PRO A 70 -3.08 8.74 -10.70
C PRO A 70 -2.01 8.55 -9.63
N VAL A 71 -2.11 9.28 -8.51
CA VAL A 71 -1.21 9.12 -7.37
C VAL A 71 -1.38 7.74 -6.75
N ALA A 72 -2.61 7.30 -6.56
CA ALA A 72 -2.92 5.98 -6.00
C ALA A 72 -2.32 4.86 -6.85
N VAL A 73 -2.50 4.95 -8.17
CA VAL A 73 -1.96 3.95 -9.11
C VAL A 73 -0.44 3.94 -9.06
N ALA A 74 0.20 5.11 -9.05
CA ALA A 74 1.65 5.20 -8.99
C ALA A 74 2.20 4.63 -7.68
N VAL A 75 1.57 4.94 -6.54
CA VAL A 75 1.94 4.36 -5.24
C VAL A 75 1.80 2.84 -5.27
N TRP A 76 0.68 2.35 -5.79
CA TRP A 76 0.46 0.91 -5.91
C TRP A 76 1.54 0.22 -6.75
N VAL A 77 1.89 0.78 -7.90
CA VAL A 77 2.94 0.22 -8.77
C VAL A 77 4.27 0.16 -8.04
N VAL A 78 4.67 1.25 -7.37
CA VAL A 78 5.96 1.31 -6.68
C VAL A 78 5.97 0.36 -5.47
N VAL A 79 4.91 0.36 -4.67
CA VAL A 79 4.79 -0.55 -3.51
C VAL A 79 4.92 -2.01 -3.97
N THR A 80 4.19 -2.37 -5.01
CA THR A 80 4.17 -3.74 -5.51
C THR A 80 5.54 -4.13 -6.08
N ALA A 81 6.12 -3.28 -6.93
CA ALA A 81 7.41 -3.57 -7.55
C ALA A 81 8.53 -3.70 -6.52
N ILE A 82 8.64 -2.74 -5.60
CA ILE A 82 9.68 -2.76 -4.58
C ILE A 82 9.44 -3.89 -3.57
N GLY A 83 8.20 -4.03 -3.11
CA GLY A 83 7.86 -5.08 -2.14
C GLY A 83 8.17 -6.47 -2.68
N LEU A 84 7.73 -6.77 -3.90
CA LEU A 84 8.00 -8.06 -4.52
C LEU A 84 9.48 -8.24 -4.83
N GLY A 85 10.15 -7.19 -5.31
CA GLY A 85 11.56 -7.24 -5.63
C GLY A 85 12.43 -7.53 -4.41
N VAL A 86 12.18 -6.82 -3.30
CA VAL A 86 12.90 -7.04 -2.05
C VAL A 86 12.62 -8.44 -1.50
N ARG A 87 11.35 -8.84 -1.51
CA ARG A 87 10.98 -10.19 -1.05
C ARG A 87 11.68 -11.26 -1.88
N ALA A 88 11.71 -11.11 -3.21
CA ALA A 88 12.38 -12.07 -4.09
C ALA A 88 13.88 -12.14 -3.81
N ALA A 89 14.51 -10.99 -3.50
CA ALA A 89 15.92 -10.96 -3.17
C ALA A 89 16.23 -11.74 -1.88
N PHE A 90 15.34 -11.69 -0.89
CA PHE A 90 15.54 -12.40 0.38
C PHE A 90 15.14 -13.88 0.30
N THR A 91 14.07 -14.20 -0.43
CA THR A 91 13.56 -15.58 -0.49
C THR A 91 14.08 -16.37 -1.68
N HIS A 92 14.69 -15.71 -2.65
CA HIS A 92 15.15 -16.27 -3.93
C HIS A 92 14.02 -16.92 -4.71
N ARG A 93 12.77 -16.50 -4.48
CA ARG A 93 11.58 -17.02 -5.14
C ARG A 93 10.64 -15.88 -5.48
N LEU A 94 10.01 -16.02 -6.66
CA LEU A 94 8.95 -15.09 -7.07
C LEU A 94 7.89 -15.88 -7.84
N PRO A 95 7.09 -16.72 -7.15
CA PRO A 95 6.03 -17.46 -7.82
C PRO A 95 5.04 -16.51 -8.49
N LEU A 96 4.65 -16.82 -9.71
CA LEU A 96 3.71 -16.01 -10.48
C LEU A 96 2.38 -15.86 -9.72
N THR A 97 1.91 -16.92 -9.08
CA THR A 97 0.68 -16.89 -8.28
C THR A 97 0.76 -15.83 -7.19
N PHE A 98 1.89 -15.78 -6.48
CA PHE A 98 2.11 -14.78 -5.44
C PHE A 98 2.12 -13.36 -6.02
N VAL A 99 2.77 -13.18 -7.17
CA VAL A 99 2.82 -11.86 -7.83
C VAL A 99 1.41 -11.38 -8.15
N VAL A 100 0.59 -12.24 -8.76
CA VAL A 100 -0.78 -11.87 -9.16
C VAL A 100 -1.64 -11.57 -7.93
N VAL A 101 -1.58 -12.42 -6.91
CA VAL A 101 -2.37 -12.24 -5.69
C VAL A 101 -1.94 -10.99 -4.94
N ALA A 102 -0.63 -10.77 -4.81
CA ALA A 102 -0.11 -9.58 -4.12
C ALA A 102 -0.49 -8.30 -4.87
N ALA A 103 -0.29 -8.27 -6.18
CA ALA A 103 -0.64 -7.10 -6.99
C ALA A 103 -2.13 -6.79 -6.89
N GLY A 104 -2.99 -7.81 -7.04
CA GLY A 104 -4.44 -7.64 -6.95
C GLY A 104 -4.91 -7.21 -5.57
N SER A 105 -4.40 -7.85 -4.52
CA SER A 105 -4.77 -7.52 -3.14
C SER A 105 -4.33 -6.12 -2.76
N LEU A 106 -3.11 -5.73 -3.12
CA LEU A 106 -2.61 -4.39 -2.85
C LEU A 106 -3.37 -3.34 -3.65
N ALA A 107 -3.74 -3.63 -4.90
CA ALA A 107 -4.58 -2.73 -5.68
C ALA A 107 -5.93 -2.53 -5.00
N LEU A 108 -6.57 -3.61 -4.58
CA LEU A 108 -7.86 -3.55 -3.92
C LEU A 108 -7.79 -2.72 -2.63
N LEU A 109 -6.77 -2.94 -1.82
CA LEU A 109 -6.63 -2.25 -0.54
C LEU A 109 -6.19 -0.80 -0.71
N LEU A 110 -5.15 -0.54 -1.51
CA LEU A 110 -4.59 0.81 -1.65
C LEU A 110 -5.50 1.75 -2.46
N LEU A 111 -6.08 1.24 -3.54
CA LEU A 111 -7.01 2.04 -4.34
C LEU A 111 -8.41 2.02 -3.76
N GLY A 112 -8.80 0.91 -3.13
CA GLY A 112 -10.13 0.75 -2.57
C GLY A 112 -10.45 1.75 -1.46
N TRP A 113 -9.54 1.95 -0.51
CA TRP A 113 -9.81 2.90 0.57
C TRP A 113 -9.91 4.33 0.03
N ARG A 114 -9.12 4.66 -1.01
CA ARG A 114 -9.20 5.98 -1.65
C ARG A 114 -10.53 6.18 -2.37
N ALA A 115 -11.01 5.14 -3.05
CA ALA A 115 -12.31 5.20 -3.72
C ALA A 115 -13.45 5.45 -2.72
N VAL A 116 -13.42 4.75 -1.59
CA VAL A 116 -14.41 4.93 -0.51
C VAL A 116 -14.31 6.33 0.07
N ALA A 117 -13.10 6.78 0.39
CA ALA A 117 -12.88 8.11 0.95
C ALA A 117 -13.35 9.21 0.01
N ARG A 118 -13.08 9.07 -1.29
CA ARG A 118 -13.51 10.05 -2.29
C ARG A 118 -15.03 10.12 -2.38
N ARG A 119 -15.70 9.00 -2.30
CA ARG A 119 -17.17 8.96 -2.30
C ARG A 119 -17.76 9.65 -1.07
N ILE A 120 -17.20 9.35 0.10
CA ILE A 120 -17.66 9.95 1.35
C ILE A 120 -17.45 11.46 1.32
N LEU A 121 -16.28 11.92 0.85
CA LEU A 121 -15.96 13.34 0.80
C LEU A 121 -16.74 14.09 -0.29
N ALA A 122 -17.17 13.38 -1.33
CA ALA A 122 -17.94 13.98 -2.42
C ALA A 122 -19.43 14.09 -2.11
N SER A 123 -19.95 13.36 -1.12
CA SER A 123 -21.38 13.37 -0.78
C SER A 123 -21.80 14.51 0.19
#